data_a3fbcd08f94a30c1983540c9f0a62aa3
#
_entry.id   a3fbcd08f94a30c1983540c9f0a62aa3
#
_cell.length_a   1.000
_cell.length_b   1.000
_cell.length_c   1.000
_cell.angle_alpha   90.00
_cell.angle_beta   90.00
_cell.angle_gamma   90.00
#
_symmetry.space_group_name_H-M   'P 1'
#
loop_
_entity.id
_entity.type
_entity.pdbx_description
1 polymer ?
#
loop_
_entity_poly.entity_id
_entity_poly.type
_entity_poly.pdbx_seq_one_letter_code
_entity_poly.pdbx_strand_id
1 'polypeptide(L)'
;ELNVRLNKNTGDFDIDILANEFDIDELVDWGFKHIDLEINIDKITEGNTEDDHIPEVKESRVKLGDVWQLGKHRLMCGDSTKESDVEKLMNGEKADMVFTDPPYGVNYEGGHNEKKREVIKNDEIQKEQLSNLYRDSIKILIKYTETYCPFYIWYSYLKSFETFAGISQTDLDIRSIIVWYKVKSGLGGFMAQYISNYEPLIYAHKKNNSIKWYGESNEKTVWELPNDNKNKLHPTQKPLALPIRAIKNSSKIKDIILDVFLGSGSTLIACEKTNRKCYGMELDTKYCDVIIERW
;
A
#
# COMPACT_ATOMS: atom_id res chain seq x y z
N GLU A 1 14.27 15.97 28.59
CA GLU A 1 14.15 16.87 27.43
C GLU A 1 15.49 17.53 27.10
N LEU A 2 16.01 18.46 27.92
CA LEU A 2 17.23 19.23 27.63
C LEU A 2 18.45 18.33 27.35
N ASN A 3 18.64 17.23 28.12
CA ASN A 3 19.74 16.29 27.93
C ASN A 3 19.62 15.53 26.62
N VAL A 4 18.43 15.15 26.19
CA VAL A 4 18.17 14.45 24.92
C VAL A 4 18.47 15.39 23.75
N ARG A 5 17.98 16.64 23.80
CA ARG A 5 18.24 17.67 22.77
C ARG A 5 19.73 17.98 22.60
N LEU A 6 20.46 18.18 23.71
CA LEU A 6 21.87 18.56 23.68
C LEU A 6 22.79 17.40 23.22
N ASN A 7 22.44 16.18 23.53
CA ASN A 7 23.29 15.01 23.25
C ASN A 7 22.89 14.24 21.98
N LYS A 8 21.87 14.67 21.23
CA LYS A 8 21.38 13.99 20.04
C LYS A 8 22.46 13.57 19.06
N ASN A 9 23.46 14.41 18.82
CA ASN A 9 24.52 14.15 17.83
C ASN A 9 25.72 13.35 18.40
N THR A 10 25.76 13.10 19.70
CA THR A 10 26.91 12.47 20.40
C THR A 10 26.51 11.34 21.32
N GLY A 11 25.22 11.19 21.63
CA GLY A 11 24.71 10.15 22.49
C GLY A 11 24.25 8.93 21.70
N ASP A 12 24.48 7.74 22.27
CA ASP A 12 23.86 6.49 21.82
C ASP A 12 22.54 6.35 22.58
N PHE A 13 21.41 6.44 21.88
CA PHE A 13 20.08 6.40 22.48
C PHE A 13 19.38 5.10 22.16
N ASP A 14 18.75 4.52 23.17
CA ASP A 14 17.76 3.47 22.96
C ASP A 14 16.47 4.12 22.42
N ILE A 15 16.23 3.93 21.14
CA ILE A 15 15.12 4.55 20.42
C ILE A 15 13.77 4.06 20.93
N ASP A 16 13.67 2.79 21.34
CA ASP A 16 12.43 2.24 21.89
C ASP A 16 12.07 2.90 23.24
N ILE A 17 13.07 3.19 24.07
CA ILE A 17 12.87 3.93 25.33
C ILE A 17 12.45 5.37 25.04
N LEU A 18 13.13 6.05 24.08
CA LEU A 18 12.78 7.43 23.73
C LEU A 18 11.35 7.54 23.19
N ALA A 19 10.92 6.63 22.31
CA ALA A 19 9.58 6.61 21.74
C ALA A 19 8.48 6.31 22.77
N ASN A 20 8.82 5.65 23.88
CA ASN A 20 7.88 5.36 24.97
C ASN A 20 7.78 6.52 25.99
N GLU A 21 8.85 7.30 26.17
CA GLU A 21 8.94 8.37 27.19
C GLU A 21 8.53 9.75 26.67
N PHE A 22 8.67 9.99 25.34
CA PHE A 22 8.44 11.27 24.71
C PHE A 22 7.50 11.15 23.51
N ASP A 23 6.74 12.23 23.22
CA ASP A 23 5.95 12.28 21.98
C ASP A 23 6.91 12.34 20.77
N ILE A 24 6.60 11.53 19.75
CA ILE A 24 7.46 11.41 18.57
C ILE A 24 7.57 12.74 17.81
N ASP A 25 6.51 13.54 17.78
CA ASP A 25 6.56 14.87 17.17
C ASP A 25 7.56 15.79 17.92
N GLU A 26 7.66 15.69 19.26
CA GLU A 26 8.68 16.40 20.06
C GLU A 26 10.10 15.93 19.73
N LEU A 27 10.30 14.60 19.61
CA LEU A 27 11.61 14.05 19.24
C LEU A 27 12.06 14.52 17.84
N VAL A 28 11.13 14.59 16.89
CA VAL A 28 11.39 15.13 15.55
C VAL A 28 11.75 16.62 15.60
N ASP A 29 11.02 17.41 16.38
CA ASP A 29 11.34 18.84 16.59
C ASP A 29 12.70 19.04 17.26
N TRP A 30 13.17 18.06 18.04
CA TRP A 30 14.54 18.06 18.59
C TRP A 30 15.58 17.58 17.59
N GLY A 31 15.12 17.18 16.38
CA GLY A 31 15.95 16.85 15.24
C GLY A 31 16.27 15.36 15.09
N PHE A 32 15.60 14.45 15.83
CA PHE A 32 15.66 13.03 15.49
C PHE A 32 14.95 12.81 14.15
N LYS A 33 15.46 11.88 13.34
CA LYS A 33 14.79 11.55 12.09
C LYS A 33 13.61 10.65 12.37
N HIS A 34 12.50 10.82 11.64
CA HIS A 34 11.36 9.93 11.71
C HIS A 34 11.72 8.47 11.53
N ILE A 35 12.65 8.18 10.62
CA ILE A 35 13.09 6.82 10.31
C ILE A 35 13.86 6.17 11.47
N ASP A 36 14.58 6.96 12.25
CA ASP A 36 15.35 6.48 13.40
C ASP A 36 14.44 6.18 14.61
N LEU A 37 13.29 6.85 14.69
CA LEU A 37 12.31 6.71 15.76
C LEU A 37 11.26 5.61 15.50
N GLU A 38 11.29 5.03 14.33
CA GLU A 38 10.37 3.97 13.93
C GLU A 38 11.07 2.61 13.96
N ILE A 39 10.28 1.58 14.27
CA ILE A 39 10.71 0.18 14.38
C ILE A 39 11.73 -0.19 13.30
N ASN A 40 12.83 -0.79 13.71
CA ASN A 40 13.92 -1.22 12.83
C ASN A 40 13.39 -2.07 11.66
N ILE A 41 13.55 -1.57 10.42
CA ILE A 41 13.08 -2.25 9.19
C ILE A 41 13.74 -3.62 9.05
N ASP A 42 14.97 -3.79 9.52
CA ASP A 42 15.71 -5.06 9.42
C ASP A 42 15.05 -6.18 10.24
N LYS A 43 14.33 -5.86 11.31
CA LYS A 43 13.50 -6.82 12.06
C LYS A 43 12.16 -7.11 11.39
N ILE A 44 11.68 -6.22 10.50
CA ILE A 44 10.43 -6.38 9.75
C ILE A 44 10.68 -7.13 8.44
N THR A 45 11.90 -7.10 7.89
CA THR A 45 12.29 -7.83 6.67
C THR A 45 12.38 -9.34 6.87
N GLU A 46 12.57 -9.82 8.07
CA GLU A 46 12.26 -11.19 8.44
C GLU A 46 10.75 -11.27 8.64
N GLY A 47 10.00 -11.37 7.54
CA GLY A 47 8.55 -11.40 7.57
C GLY A 47 8.07 -12.38 8.62
N ASN A 48 7.39 -11.87 9.64
CA ASN A 48 6.63 -12.68 10.56
C ASN A 48 5.64 -13.44 9.67
N THR A 49 5.85 -14.71 9.46
CA THR A 49 4.98 -15.55 8.62
C THR A 49 3.53 -15.53 9.08
N GLU A 50 3.27 -15.12 10.32
CA GLU A 50 1.92 -14.94 10.89
C GLU A 50 1.21 -13.71 10.33
N ASP A 51 1.92 -12.58 10.10
CA ASP A 51 1.32 -11.35 9.56
C ASP A 51 0.92 -11.46 8.09
N ASP A 52 1.57 -12.31 7.33
CA ASP A 52 1.25 -12.61 5.94
C ASP A 52 0.21 -13.75 5.82
N HIS A 53 -0.20 -14.36 6.94
CA HIS A 53 -1.24 -15.38 6.94
C HIS A 53 -2.61 -14.77 6.58
N ILE A 54 -3.33 -15.41 5.66
CA ILE A 54 -4.69 -15.03 5.27
C ILE A 54 -5.65 -16.09 5.80
N PRO A 55 -6.58 -15.71 6.68
CA PRO A 55 -7.59 -16.62 7.20
C PRO A 55 -8.59 -17.03 6.10
N GLU A 56 -9.11 -18.26 6.19
CA GLU A 56 -10.19 -18.73 5.32
C GLU A 56 -11.54 -18.28 5.87
N VAL A 57 -12.24 -17.41 5.13
CA VAL A 57 -13.59 -16.96 5.47
C VAL A 57 -14.61 -17.76 4.69
N LYS A 58 -15.49 -18.51 5.38
CA LYS A 58 -16.51 -19.35 4.75
C LYS A 58 -17.78 -18.59 4.37
N GLU A 59 -18.26 -17.72 5.26
CA GLU A 59 -19.46 -16.90 5.05
C GLU A 59 -19.15 -15.45 5.35
N SER A 60 -19.55 -14.54 4.46
CA SER A 60 -19.30 -13.11 4.65
C SER A 60 -20.33 -12.48 5.61
N ARG A 61 -19.82 -11.74 6.61
CA ARG A 61 -20.61 -10.88 7.53
C ARG A 61 -20.81 -9.49 6.94
N VAL A 62 -19.86 -9.04 6.11
CA VAL A 62 -19.82 -7.71 5.51
C VAL A 62 -20.75 -7.64 4.30
N LYS A 63 -21.39 -6.49 4.12
CA LYS A 63 -22.27 -6.20 2.97
C LYS A 63 -21.73 -4.99 2.21
N LEU A 64 -22.03 -4.93 0.90
CA LEU A 64 -21.70 -3.77 0.10
C LEU A 64 -22.33 -2.50 0.69
N GLY A 65 -21.51 -1.47 0.87
CA GLY A 65 -21.87 -0.20 1.49
C GLY A 65 -21.61 -0.13 3.00
N ASP A 66 -21.20 -1.24 3.64
CA ASP A 66 -20.83 -1.21 5.06
C ASP A 66 -19.51 -0.45 5.27
N VAL A 67 -19.43 0.27 6.40
CA VAL A 67 -18.20 0.88 6.90
C VAL A 67 -17.91 0.33 8.28
N TRP A 68 -16.73 -0.24 8.44
CA TRP A 68 -16.24 -0.83 9.68
C TRP A 68 -15.15 0.06 10.30
N GLN A 69 -15.25 0.27 11.60
CA GLN A 69 -14.21 0.94 12.38
C GLN A 69 -13.32 -0.12 13.04
N LEU A 70 -12.06 -0.20 12.61
CA LEU A 70 -11.06 -1.14 13.11
C LEU A 70 -10.01 -0.34 13.92
N GLY A 71 -10.25 -0.16 15.21
CA GLY A 71 -9.45 0.74 16.05
C GLY A 71 -9.39 2.16 15.45
N LYS A 72 -8.21 2.58 15.01
CA LYS A 72 -7.98 3.88 14.34
C LYS A 72 -8.20 3.84 12.82
N HIS A 73 -8.40 2.66 12.22
CA HIS A 73 -8.58 2.48 10.78
C HIS A 73 -10.06 2.46 10.39
N ARG A 74 -10.33 2.70 9.11
CA ARG A 74 -11.67 2.57 8.51
C ARG A 74 -11.60 1.63 7.33
N LEU A 75 -12.50 0.66 7.29
CA LEU A 75 -12.68 -0.26 6.18
C LEU A 75 -14.08 -0.06 5.59
N MET A 76 -14.18 0.12 4.28
CA MET A 76 -15.45 0.16 3.58
C MET A 76 -15.54 -0.96 2.54
N CYS A 77 -16.67 -1.67 2.53
CA CYS A 77 -17.02 -2.50 1.40
C CYS A 77 -17.69 -1.64 0.34
N GLY A 78 -16.97 -1.26 -0.73
CA GLY A 78 -17.43 -0.26 -1.69
C GLY A 78 -16.72 -0.31 -3.04
N ASP A 79 -17.13 0.59 -3.92
CA ASP A 79 -16.63 0.71 -5.28
C ASP A 79 -15.77 1.97 -5.43
N SER A 80 -14.48 1.81 -5.69
CA SER A 80 -13.48 2.88 -5.83
C SER A 80 -13.77 3.85 -6.97
N THR A 81 -14.64 3.48 -7.90
CA THR A 81 -15.08 4.35 -9.02
C THR A 81 -16.31 5.18 -8.68
N LYS A 82 -16.90 4.99 -7.48
CA LYS A 82 -18.02 5.76 -6.98
C LYS A 82 -17.56 6.79 -5.97
N GLU A 83 -17.68 8.05 -6.32
CA GLU A 83 -17.29 9.17 -5.46
C GLU A 83 -18.01 9.14 -4.10
N SER A 84 -19.31 8.78 -4.08
CA SER A 84 -20.11 8.67 -2.85
C SER A 84 -19.54 7.65 -1.85
N ASP A 85 -18.94 6.56 -2.35
CA ASP A 85 -18.36 5.54 -1.51
C ASP A 85 -17.03 6.04 -0.90
N VAL A 86 -16.19 6.70 -1.70
CA VAL A 86 -14.95 7.30 -1.20
C VAL A 86 -15.25 8.45 -0.22
N GLU A 87 -16.25 9.28 -0.47
CA GLU A 87 -16.70 10.31 0.45
C GLU A 87 -17.13 9.73 1.79
N LYS A 88 -17.92 8.65 1.76
CA LYS A 88 -18.36 7.93 2.96
C LYS A 88 -17.21 7.31 3.73
N LEU A 89 -16.23 6.71 3.03
CA LEU A 89 -15.02 6.19 3.63
C LEU A 89 -14.23 7.30 4.33
N MET A 90 -14.00 8.43 3.65
CA MET A 90 -13.18 9.53 4.15
C MET A 90 -13.84 10.34 5.27
N ASN A 91 -15.16 10.37 5.34
CA ASN A 91 -15.91 11.01 6.43
C ASN A 91 -15.45 12.44 6.76
N GLY A 92 -15.18 13.25 5.74
CA GLY A 92 -14.73 14.64 5.87
C GLY A 92 -13.21 14.82 6.05
N GLU A 93 -12.45 13.75 6.21
CA GLU A 93 -11.00 13.79 6.30
C GLU A 93 -10.34 13.79 4.91
N LYS A 94 -9.06 14.14 4.86
CA LYS A 94 -8.21 14.01 3.67
C LYS A 94 -7.03 13.10 3.95
N ALA A 95 -6.65 12.32 2.95
CA ALA A 95 -5.50 11.43 3.08
C ALA A 95 -4.19 12.16 2.80
N ASP A 96 -3.16 11.83 3.58
CA ASP A 96 -1.80 12.35 3.46
C ASP A 96 -0.99 11.59 2.41
N MET A 97 -1.34 10.33 2.16
CA MET A 97 -0.66 9.46 1.19
C MET A 97 -1.65 8.48 0.57
N VAL A 98 -1.44 8.13 -0.69
CA VAL A 98 -2.12 7.01 -1.37
C VAL A 98 -1.11 5.89 -1.60
N PHE A 99 -1.49 4.67 -1.22
CA PHE A 99 -0.77 3.45 -1.58
C PHE A 99 -1.81 2.40 -2.00
N THR A 100 -1.83 2.03 -3.28
CA THR A 100 -2.96 1.27 -3.81
C THR A 100 -2.57 0.34 -4.95
N ASP A 101 -3.29 -0.78 -5.09
CA ASP A 101 -3.02 -1.88 -6.03
C ASP A 101 -4.26 -2.22 -6.86
N PRO A 102 -4.57 -1.41 -7.89
CA PRO A 102 -5.73 -1.65 -8.76
C PRO A 102 -5.65 -3.00 -9.48
N PRO A 103 -6.78 -3.64 -9.84
CA PRO A 103 -6.78 -4.85 -10.65
C PRO A 103 -6.14 -4.59 -12.02
N TYR A 104 -5.32 -5.53 -12.49
CA TYR A 104 -4.51 -5.32 -13.70
C TYR A 104 -5.22 -5.69 -15.01
N GLY A 105 -6.42 -6.25 -14.95
CA GLY A 105 -7.14 -6.73 -16.14
C GLY A 105 -6.39 -7.88 -16.84
N VAL A 106 -5.64 -8.64 -16.11
CA VAL A 106 -4.98 -9.86 -16.57
C VAL A 106 -5.73 -11.01 -15.94
N ASN A 107 -6.42 -11.84 -16.77
CA ASN A 107 -7.02 -13.09 -16.29
C ASN A 107 -5.91 -13.93 -15.67
N TYR A 108 -5.74 -13.85 -14.36
CA TYR A 108 -4.77 -14.68 -13.67
C TYR A 108 -5.33 -16.08 -13.50
N GLU A 109 -5.20 -16.90 -14.54
CA GLU A 109 -5.40 -18.35 -14.46
C GLU A 109 -4.15 -18.94 -13.78
N GLY A 110 -4.27 -19.36 -12.52
CA GLY A 110 -3.20 -20.04 -11.79
C GLY A 110 -2.61 -21.20 -12.63
N GLY A 111 -1.30 -21.43 -12.46
CA GLY A 111 -0.53 -22.41 -13.25
C GLY A 111 -1.17 -23.80 -13.33
N HIS A 112 -0.79 -24.57 -14.35
CA HIS A 112 -1.41 -25.79 -14.91
C HIS A 112 -1.83 -26.94 -13.95
N ASN A 113 -1.63 -26.83 -12.63
CA ASN A 113 -1.89 -27.94 -11.69
C ASN A 113 -2.73 -27.59 -10.45
N GLU A 114 -3.42 -26.45 -10.42
CA GLU A 114 -4.18 -26.07 -9.23
C GLU A 114 -5.70 -25.96 -9.54
N LYS A 115 -6.52 -26.44 -8.60
CA LYS A 115 -7.99 -26.29 -8.60
C LYS A 115 -8.35 -24.85 -8.95
N LYS A 116 -9.37 -24.63 -9.81
CA LYS A 116 -9.89 -23.31 -10.20
C LYS A 116 -9.91 -22.39 -8.99
N ARG A 117 -8.99 -21.42 -8.99
CA ARG A 117 -8.97 -20.34 -7.98
C ARG A 117 -10.14 -19.39 -8.25
N GLU A 118 -10.68 -18.80 -7.19
CA GLU A 118 -11.71 -17.76 -7.36
C GLU A 118 -11.12 -16.62 -8.20
N VAL A 119 -11.81 -16.27 -9.29
CA VAL A 119 -11.42 -15.16 -10.19
C VAL A 119 -11.56 -13.87 -9.40
N ILE A 120 -10.50 -13.05 -9.39
CA ILE A 120 -10.54 -11.70 -8.79
C ILE A 120 -11.61 -10.90 -9.55
N LYS A 121 -12.60 -10.35 -8.84
CA LYS A 121 -13.64 -9.52 -9.46
C LYS A 121 -12.99 -8.37 -10.24
N ASN A 122 -13.41 -8.20 -11.51
CA ASN A 122 -12.90 -7.20 -12.46
C ASN A 122 -11.51 -7.45 -13.06
N ASP A 123 -10.93 -8.64 -12.93
CA ASP A 123 -9.66 -8.94 -13.61
C ASP A 123 -9.82 -9.22 -15.13
N GLU A 124 -11.05 -9.42 -15.64
CA GLU A 124 -11.41 -9.50 -17.06
C GLU A 124 -11.72 -8.14 -17.68
N ILE A 125 -10.83 -7.16 -17.52
CA ILE A 125 -11.09 -5.79 -18.00
C ILE A 125 -10.53 -5.62 -19.42
N GLN A 126 -11.38 -5.16 -20.36
CA GLN A 126 -10.92 -4.73 -21.69
C GLN A 126 -9.97 -3.53 -21.58
N LYS A 127 -9.09 -3.33 -22.58
CA LYS A 127 -8.04 -2.28 -22.55
C LYS A 127 -8.57 -0.88 -22.22
N GLU A 128 -9.67 -0.48 -22.84
CA GLU A 128 -10.29 0.83 -22.59
C GLU A 128 -10.87 0.94 -21.17
N GLN A 129 -11.49 -0.13 -20.68
CA GLN A 129 -12.05 -0.17 -19.33
C GLN A 129 -10.96 -0.05 -18.25
N LEU A 130 -9.78 -0.67 -18.47
CA LEU A 130 -8.64 -0.54 -17.56
C LEU A 130 -8.13 0.91 -17.49
N SER A 131 -7.97 1.56 -18.63
CA SER A 131 -7.60 2.98 -18.69
C SER A 131 -8.62 3.87 -17.96
N ASN A 132 -9.91 3.59 -18.15
CA ASN A 132 -10.99 4.30 -17.48
C ASN A 132 -10.98 4.06 -15.97
N LEU A 133 -10.72 2.83 -15.51
CA LEU A 133 -10.61 2.50 -14.08
C LEU A 133 -9.51 3.34 -13.41
N TYR A 134 -8.30 3.38 -13.98
CA TYR A 134 -7.21 4.22 -13.46
C TYR A 134 -7.57 5.70 -13.47
N ARG A 135 -8.12 6.20 -14.58
CA ARG A 135 -8.55 7.60 -14.69
C ARG A 135 -9.57 7.97 -13.64
N ASP A 136 -10.65 7.19 -13.52
CA ASP A 136 -11.81 7.58 -12.72
C ASP A 136 -11.52 7.42 -11.22
N SER A 137 -10.88 6.33 -10.80
CA SER A 137 -10.46 6.17 -9.41
C SER A 137 -9.45 7.25 -8.99
N ILE A 138 -8.44 7.55 -9.81
CA ILE A 138 -7.43 8.57 -9.49
C ILE A 138 -8.06 9.96 -9.42
N LYS A 139 -8.97 10.32 -10.33
CA LYS A 139 -9.69 11.60 -10.25
C LYS A 139 -10.44 11.77 -8.93
N ILE A 140 -11.06 10.71 -8.45
CA ILE A 140 -11.72 10.72 -7.13
C ILE A 140 -10.67 10.86 -6.03
N LEU A 141 -9.61 10.05 -6.03
CA LEU A 141 -8.56 10.10 -5.01
C LEU A 141 -7.93 11.49 -4.87
N ILE A 142 -7.71 12.21 -5.98
CA ILE A 142 -7.18 13.58 -5.97
C ILE A 142 -8.06 14.52 -5.14
N LYS A 143 -9.38 14.37 -5.15
CA LYS A 143 -10.31 15.22 -4.38
C LYS A 143 -10.20 15.00 -2.87
N TYR A 144 -9.96 13.74 -2.45
CA TYR A 144 -9.95 13.32 -1.05
C TYR A 144 -8.56 13.22 -0.44
N THR A 145 -7.56 13.80 -1.08
CA THR A 145 -6.17 13.81 -0.61
C THR A 145 -5.65 15.22 -0.40
N GLU A 146 -4.65 15.38 0.47
CA GLU A 146 -3.95 16.64 0.69
C GLU A 146 -3.19 17.11 -0.56
N THR A 147 -2.85 18.39 -0.63
CA THR A 147 -2.15 18.98 -1.79
C THR A 147 -0.76 18.37 -2.00
N TYR A 148 -0.07 18.03 -0.92
CA TYR A 148 1.26 17.44 -0.91
C TYR A 148 1.28 15.91 -0.95
N CYS A 149 0.12 15.27 -1.13
CA CYS A 149 -0.05 13.83 -1.06
C CYS A 149 0.76 13.11 -2.15
N PRO A 150 1.66 12.19 -1.79
CA PRO A 150 2.28 11.26 -2.71
C PRO A 150 1.34 10.11 -3.04
N PHE A 151 1.44 9.63 -4.28
CA PHE A 151 0.67 8.50 -4.79
C PHE A 151 1.62 7.37 -5.15
N TYR A 152 1.38 6.20 -4.58
CA TYR A 152 2.03 4.94 -4.91
C TYR A 152 0.99 4.01 -5.53
N ILE A 153 1.13 3.72 -6.83
CA ILE A 153 0.12 3.01 -7.60
C ILE A 153 0.77 1.83 -8.30
N TRP A 154 0.43 0.62 -7.88
CA TRP A 154 0.89 -0.61 -8.54
C TRP A 154 0.26 -0.77 -9.91
N TYR A 155 0.99 -1.40 -10.82
CA TYR A 155 0.47 -1.74 -12.13
C TYR A 155 1.20 -2.93 -12.75
N SER A 156 0.58 -3.56 -13.76
CA SER A 156 1.24 -4.59 -14.55
C SER A 156 2.06 -3.96 -15.67
N TYR A 157 3.34 -4.33 -15.80
CA TYR A 157 4.18 -3.88 -16.93
C TYR A 157 3.59 -4.26 -18.29
N LEU A 158 2.82 -5.35 -18.38
CA LEU A 158 2.11 -5.77 -19.59
C LEU A 158 0.94 -4.84 -19.95
N LYS A 159 0.49 -4.01 -19.02
CA LYS A 159 -0.62 -3.05 -19.16
C LYS A 159 -0.16 -1.61 -18.98
N SER A 160 1.13 -1.36 -19.18
CA SER A 160 1.72 -0.01 -19.04
C SER A 160 1.00 1.03 -19.89
N PHE A 161 0.68 0.69 -21.15
CA PHE A 161 0.03 1.62 -22.06
C PHE A 161 -1.34 2.07 -21.54
N GLU A 162 -2.18 1.14 -21.14
CA GLU A 162 -3.52 1.41 -20.60
C GLU A 162 -3.44 2.21 -19.29
N THR A 163 -2.51 1.83 -18.41
CA THR A 163 -2.28 2.52 -17.13
C THR A 163 -1.84 3.97 -17.34
N PHE A 164 -0.81 4.19 -18.15
CA PHE A 164 -0.32 5.56 -18.42
C PHE A 164 -1.34 6.39 -19.20
N ALA A 165 -2.10 5.79 -20.13
CA ALA A 165 -3.18 6.47 -20.82
C ALA A 165 -4.29 6.94 -19.85
N GLY A 166 -4.63 6.14 -18.83
CA GLY A 166 -5.57 6.54 -17.79
C GLY A 166 -5.03 7.67 -16.92
N ILE A 167 -3.82 7.53 -16.41
CA ILE A 167 -3.18 8.53 -15.52
C ILE A 167 -2.96 9.86 -16.25
N SER A 168 -2.57 9.85 -17.53
CA SER A 168 -2.34 11.07 -18.31
C SER A 168 -3.57 11.98 -18.44
N GLN A 169 -4.78 11.44 -18.21
CA GLN A 169 -6.05 12.15 -18.20
C GLN A 169 -6.42 12.69 -16.81
N THR A 170 -5.51 12.67 -15.87
CA THR A 170 -5.68 13.15 -14.49
C THR A 170 -4.73 14.30 -14.16
N ASP A 171 -4.88 14.88 -12.99
CA ASP A 171 -3.98 15.92 -12.47
C ASP A 171 -2.83 15.35 -11.63
N LEU A 172 -2.31 14.18 -12.02
CA LEU A 172 -1.06 13.62 -11.47
C LEU A 172 0.11 13.80 -12.44
N ASP A 173 1.28 14.09 -11.85
CA ASP A 173 2.59 14.01 -12.50
C ASP A 173 3.34 12.79 -11.97
N ILE A 174 3.80 11.93 -12.88
CA ILE A 174 4.62 10.77 -12.55
C ILE A 174 6.05 11.26 -12.30
N ARG A 175 6.56 11.03 -11.08
CA ARG A 175 7.89 11.44 -10.67
C ARG A 175 8.93 10.34 -10.89
N SER A 176 8.57 9.09 -10.59
CA SER A 176 9.46 7.95 -10.74
C SER A 176 8.66 6.66 -10.94
N ILE A 177 9.31 5.67 -11.53
CA ILE A 177 8.88 4.28 -11.48
C ILE A 177 9.77 3.56 -10.49
N ILE A 178 9.16 2.97 -9.47
CA ILE A 178 9.82 2.10 -8.51
C ILE A 178 9.60 0.66 -8.96
N VAL A 179 10.58 -0.19 -8.78
CA VAL A 179 10.51 -1.60 -9.18
C VAL A 179 10.74 -2.47 -7.95
N TRP A 180 9.75 -3.28 -7.59
CA TRP A 180 9.99 -4.37 -6.68
C TRP A 180 10.64 -5.53 -7.44
N TYR A 181 11.92 -5.76 -7.16
CA TYR A 181 12.67 -6.91 -7.65
C TYR A 181 12.51 -8.11 -6.73
N LYS A 182 11.96 -9.20 -7.26
CA LYS A 182 11.71 -10.44 -6.54
C LYS A 182 12.99 -11.30 -6.53
N VAL A 183 13.78 -11.21 -5.47
CA VAL A 183 15.11 -11.88 -5.35
C VAL A 183 15.01 -13.39 -5.54
N LYS A 184 13.88 -14.01 -5.20
CA LYS A 184 13.58 -15.42 -5.44
C LYS A 184 12.34 -15.53 -6.31
N SER A 185 12.48 -15.42 -7.62
CA SER A 185 11.41 -15.79 -8.55
C SER A 185 11.33 -17.30 -8.65
N GLY A 186 10.11 -17.85 -8.64
CA GLY A 186 9.89 -19.28 -8.87
C GLY A 186 10.41 -19.72 -10.25
N LEU A 187 10.56 -21.03 -10.44
CA LEU A 187 10.82 -21.61 -11.76
C LEU A 187 9.67 -21.20 -12.69
N GLY A 188 9.97 -20.49 -13.76
CA GLY A 188 8.99 -20.15 -14.80
C GLY A 188 8.41 -21.41 -15.44
N GLY A 189 7.27 -21.27 -16.12
CA GLY A 189 6.70 -22.36 -16.89
C GLY A 189 7.73 -22.94 -17.86
N PHE A 190 7.68 -24.24 -18.09
CA PHE A 190 8.66 -25.03 -18.86
C PHE A 190 8.94 -24.51 -20.29
N MET A 191 8.14 -23.57 -20.78
CA MET A 191 8.23 -22.96 -22.12
C MET A 191 8.49 -21.45 -22.11
N ALA A 192 8.70 -20.83 -20.93
CA ALA A 192 8.92 -19.38 -20.87
C ALA A 192 10.38 -19.01 -21.21
N GLN A 193 10.59 -18.18 -22.24
CA GLN A 193 11.91 -17.66 -22.59
C GLN A 193 12.44 -16.68 -21.54
N TYR A 194 11.54 -15.88 -20.95
CA TYR A 194 11.85 -14.92 -19.88
C TYR A 194 10.92 -15.11 -18.70
N ILE A 195 11.48 -15.10 -17.50
CA ILE A 195 10.73 -15.16 -16.25
C ILE A 195 10.63 -13.75 -15.71
N SER A 196 9.41 -13.25 -15.51
CA SER A 196 9.21 -11.96 -14.85
C SER A 196 9.52 -12.08 -13.37
N ASN A 197 10.48 -11.30 -12.92
CA ASN A 197 10.96 -11.26 -11.54
C ASN A 197 10.81 -9.89 -10.89
N TYR A 198 9.94 -9.04 -11.44
CA TYR A 198 9.68 -7.72 -10.90
C TYR A 198 8.21 -7.30 -11.05
N GLU A 199 7.79 -6.36 -10.22
CA GLU A 199 6.55 -5.60 -10.35
C GLU A 199 6.83 -4.11 -10.25
N PRO A 200 6.27 -3.29 -11.16
CA PRO A 200 6.48 -1.86 -11.12
C PRO A 200 5.42 -1.12 -10.30
N LEU A 201 5.83 -0.01 -9.71
CA LEU A 201 5.05 0.88 -8.86
C LEU A 201 5.27 2.32 -9.34
N ILE A 202 4.20 3.02 -9.68
CA ILE A 202 4.25 4.43 -10.03
C ILE A 202 4.37 5.25 -8.73
N TYR A 203 5.34 6.16 -8.69
CA TYR A 203 5.43 7.22 -7.69
C TYR A 203 5.07 8.55 -8.35
N ALA A 204 3.97 9.18 -7.89
CA ALA A 204 3.39 10.36 -8.51
C ALA A 204 2.95 11.37 -7.47
N HIS A 205 2.60 12.58 -7.92
CA HIS A 205 2.06 13.66 -7.10
C HIS A 205 1.07 14.51 -7.89
N LYS A 206 0.30 15.33 -7.20
CA LYS A 206 -0.61 16.29 -7.85
C LYS A 206 0.21 17.32 -8.64
N LYS A 207 -0.21 17.62 -9.86
CA LYS A 207 0.41 18.64 -10.71
C LYS A 207 0.58 19.97 -9.98
N ASN A 208 1.70 20.62 -10.22
CA ASN A 208 2.04 21.94 -9.64
C ASN A 208 2.12 21.97 -8.10
N ASN A 209 2.27 20.82 -7.44
CA ASN A 209 2.42 20.73 -5.99
C ASN A 209 3.75 20.06 -5.61
N SER A 210 4.26 20.41 -4.43
CA SER A 210 5.41 19.72 -3.83
C SER A 210 4.95 18.45 -3.12
N ILE A 211 5.89 17.52 -2.90
CA ILE A 211 5.68 16.31 -2.12
C ILE A 211 6.40 16.46 -0.78
N LYS A 212 5.80 15.96 0.29
CA LYS A 212 6.50 15.74 1.55
C LYS A 212 7.29 14.43 1.47
N TRP A 213 8.52 14.48 1.96
CA TRP A 213 9.43 13.35 2.00
C TRP A 213 10.08 13.22 3.36
N TYR A 214 10.06 12.04 3.95
CA TYR A 214 10.58 11.75 5.28
C TYR A 214 11.66 10.67 5.28
N GLY A 215 11.83 9.98 4.15
CA GLY A 215 12.85 8.95 3.97
C GLY A 215 14.25 9.52 3.73
N GLU A 216 15.22 8.63 3.54
CA GLU A 216 16.60 9.00 3.23
C GLU A 216 16.71 9.69 1.85
N SER A 217 17.71 10.59 1.70
CA SER A 217 17.90 11.34 0.46
C SER A 217 18.41 10.53 -0.72
N ASN A 218 18.90 9.32 -0.46
CA ASN A 218 19.49 8.39 -1.44
C ASN A 218 18.63 7.15 -1.68
N GLU A 219 17.34 7.19 -1.36
CA GLU A 219 16.40 6.08 -1.56
C GLU A 219 16.38 5.63 -3.01
N LYS A 220 16.51 4.30 -3.22
CA LYS A 220 16.64 3.72 -4.56
C LYS A 220 15.27 3.36 -5.14
N THR A 221 15.15 3.42 -6.46
CA THR A 221 13.94 3.01 -7.18
C THR A 221 13.83 1.50 -7.40
N VAL A 222 14.86 0.72 -7.07
CA VAL A 222 14.80 -0.75 -7.07
C VAL A 222 14.73 -1.24 -5.64
N TRP A 223 13.61 -1.90 -5.31
CA TRP A 223 13.37 -2.49 -4.00
C TRP A 223 13.56 -4.00 -4.09
N GLU A 224 14.66 -4.48 -3.52
CA GLU A 224 15.02 -5.89 -3.52
C GLU A 224 14.39 -6.58 -2.31
N LEU A 225 13.34 -7.33 -2.51
CA LEU A 225 12.66 -8.08 -1.46
C LEU A 225 12.30 -9.48 -1.97
N PRO A 226 12.45 -10.52 -1.14
CA PRO A 226 12.02 -11.85 -1.51
C PRO A 226 10.51 -11.89 -1.73
N ASN A 227 10.06 -12.70 -2.69
CA ASN A 227 8.66 -13.04 -2.83
C ASN A 227 8.42 -14.29 -1.97
N ASP A 228 7.88 -14.12 -0.77
CA ASP A 228 7.54 -15.23 0.11
C ASP A 228 6.23 -15.89 -0.33
N ASN A 229 6.31 -16.62 -1.46
CA ASN A 229 5.20 -17.43 -2.02
C ASN A 229 4.77 -18.61 -1.12
N LYS A 230 4.94 -18.53 0.19
CA LYS A 230 4.47 -19.58 1.10
C LYS A 230 2.95 -19.59 1.27
N ASN A 231 2.28 -18.50 0.92
CA ASN A 231 0.84 -18.37 1.02
C ASN A 231 0.16 -18.88 -0.27
N LYS A 232 -0.23 -20.14 -0.29
CA LYS A 232 -0.92 -20.77 -1.43
C LYS A 232 -2.33 -20.22 -1.70
N LEU A 233 -2.92 -19.51 -0.74
CA LEU A 233 -4.29 -19.00 -0.83
C LEU A 233 -4.41 -17.68 -1.60
N HIS A 234 -3.35 -16.84 -1.60
CA HIS A 234 -3.35 -15.54 -2.30
C HIS A 234 -2.02 -15.31 -3.02
N PRO A 235 -1.89 -15.75 -4.27
CA PRO A 235 -0.65 -15.66 -5.05
C PRO A 235 -0.24 -14.23 -5.41
N THR A 236 -1.14 -13.27 -5.26
CA THR A 236 -0.94 -11.85 -5.61
C THR A 236 -0.66 -10.97 -4.39
N GLN A 237 -0.63 -11.54 -3.17
CA GLN A 237 -0.33 -10.76 -1.97
C GLN A 237 1.10 -10.22 -2.03
N LYS A 238 1.23 -8.92 -1.77
CA LYS A 238 2.53 -8.25 -1.67
C LYS A 238 3.08 -8.35 -0.23
N PRO A 239 4.39 -8.59 -0.06
CA PRO A 239 5.04 -8.57 1.25
C PRO A 239 4.79 -7.25 1.99
N LEU A 240 4.54 -7.31 3.30
CA LEU A 240 4.28 -6.14 4.14
C LEU A 240 5.42 -5.12 4.13
N ALA A 241 6.65 -5.55 3.90
CA ALA A 241 7.80 -4.67 3.79
C ALA A 241 7.66 -3.59 2.69
N LEU A 242 6.90 -3.87 1.61
CA LEU A 242 6.69 -2.92 0.52
C LEU A 242 5.83 -1.72 0.96
N PRO A 243 4.60 -1.90 1.47
CA PRO A 243 3.82 -0.77 1.97
C PRO A 243 4.49 -0.08 3.17
N ILE A 244 5.13 -0.81 4.09
CA ILE A 244 5.86 -0.22 5.22
C ILE A 244 6.93 0.74 4.73
N ARG A 245 7.77 0.34 3.73
CA ARG A 245 8.81 1.19 3.16
C ARG A 245 8.25 2.47 2.55
N ALA A 246 7.19 2.36 1.73
CA ALA A 246 6.54 3.51 1.14
C ALA A 246 5.94 4.45 2.19
N ILE A 247 5.24 3.90 3.19
CA ILE A 247 4.59 4.63 4.27
C ILE A 247 5.62 5.44 5.08
N LYS A 248 6.73 4.81 5.48
CA LYS A 248 7.79 5.48 6.23
C LYS A 248 8.46 6.61 5.45
N ASN A 249 8.65 6.41 4.14
CA ASN A 249 9.28 7.42 3.28
C ASN A 249 8.38 8.63 3.03
N SER A 250 7.06 8.48 3.10
CA SER A 250 6.13 9.47 2.55
C SER A 250 4.99 9.89 3.49
N SER A 251 5.03 9.47 4.76
CA SER A 251 4.03 9.87 5.75
C SER A 251 4.62 9.98 7.16
N LYS A 252 3.95 10.72 8.02
CA LYS A 252 4.21 10.80 9.47
C LYS A 252 3.31 9.85 10.25
N ILE A 253 3.67 9.62 11.50
CA ILE A 253 2.81 8.94 12.47
C ILE A 253 1.47 9.67 12.57
N LYS A 254 0.37 8.91 12.69
CA LYS A 254 -1.03 9.36 12.69
C LYS A 254 -1.57 9.87 11.34
N ASP A 255 -0.74 10.03 10.29
CA ASP A 255 -1.20 10.36 8.95
C ASP A 255 -2.18 9.31 8.39
N ILE A 256 -3.06 9.75 7.50
CA ILE A 256 -4.05 8.89 6.85
C ILE A 256 -3.49 8.38 5.52
N ILE A 257 -3.40 7.05 5.41
CA ILE A 257 -3.02 6.33 4.19
C ILE A 257 -4.30 5.80 3.54
N LEU A 258 -4.54 6.18 2.29
CA LEU A 258 -5.73 5.78 1.54
C LEU A 258 -5.38 4.67 0.56
N ASP A 259 -6.12 3.56 0.65
CA ASP A 259 -6.04 2.43 -0.28
C ASP A 259 -7.46 2.00 -0.69
N VAL A 260 -7.83 2.26 -1.94
CA VAL A 260 -9.19 1.98 -2.45
C VAL A 260 -9.29 0.63 -3.19
N PHE A 261 -8.20 -0.16 -3.17
CA PHE A 261 -8.13 -1.52 -3.67
C PHE A 261 -7.38 -2.39 -2.66
N LEU A 262 -7.94 -2.47 -1.44
CA LEU A 262 -7.24 -2.97 -0.24
C LEU A 262 -6.89 -4.46 -0.30
N GLY A 263 -7.61 -5.24 -1.11
CA GLY A 263 -7.39 -6.68 -1.29
C GLY A 263 -7.44 -7.43 0.03
N SER A 264 -6.36 -8.12 0.38
CA SER A 264 -6.24 -8.85 1.65
C SER A 264 -5.86 -7.97 2.85
N GLY A 265 -5.68 -6.65 2.69
CA GLY A 265 -5.45 -5.71 3.79
C GLY A 265 -3.99 -5.47 4.17
N SER A 266 -3.03 -5.78 3.30
CA SER A 266 -1.60 -5.58 3.60
C SER A 266 -1.27 -4.12 3.96
N THR A 267 -1.90 -3.15 3.28
CA THR A 267 -1.75 -1.72 3.60
C THR A 267 -2.27 -1.38 4.99
N LEU A 268 -3.41 -1.97 5.42
CA LEU A 268 -3.98 -1.74 6.75
C LEU A 268 -3.05 -2.27 7.84
N ILE A 269 -2.55 -3.49 7.70
CA ILE A 269 -1.60 -4.09 8.64
C ILE A 269 -0.29 -3.28 8.70
N ALA A 270 0.20 -2.80 7.55
CA ALA A 270 1.37 -1.93 7.50
C ALA A 270 1.13 -0.61 8.27
N CYS A 271 -0.06 0.01 8.12
CA CYS A 271 -0.44 1.21 8.87
C CYS A 271 -0.53 0.95 10.37
N GLU A 272 -1.07 -0.21 10.80
CA GLU A 272 -1.12 -0.57 12.22
C GLU A 272 0.29 -0.66 12.79
N LYS A 273 1.19 -1.40 12.11
CA LYS A 273 2.60 -1.59 12.54
C LYS A 273 3.42 -0.29 12.56
N THR A 274 3.03 0.71 11.77
CA THR A 274 3.76 1.97 11.65
C THR A 274 3.05 3.15 12.31
N ASN A 275 2.02 2.90 13.11
CA ASN A 275 1.22 3.93 13.78
C ASN A 275 0.57 4.97 12.84
N ARG A 276 0.27 4.58 11.61
CA ARG A 276 -0.56 5.35 10.66
C ARG A 276 -2.02 4.90 10.74
N LYS A 277 -2.92 5.69 10.16
CA LYS A 277 -4.32 5.31 9.96
C LYS A 277 -4.49 4.79 8.53
N CYS A 278 -5.15 3.68 8.35
CA CYS A 278 -5.57 3.21 7.02
C CYS A 278 -7.05 3.54 6.83
N TYR A 279 -7.36 4.24 5.74
CA TYR A 279 -8.71 4.34 5.23
C TYR A 279 -8.76 3.50 3.96
N GLY A 280 -9.33 2.31 4.08
CA GLY A 280 -9.27 1.27 3.06
C GLY A 280 -10.63 0.92 2.48
N MET A 281 -10.67 0.62 1.18
CA MET A 281 -11.86 0.14 0.49
C MET A 281 -11.56 -1.17 -0.23
N GLU A 282 -12.52 -2.08 -0.19
CA GLU A 282 -12.48 -3.34 -0.91
C GLU A 282 -13.88 -3.65 -1.46
N LEU A 283 -13.96 -4.10 -2.70
CA LEU A 283 -15.23 -4.38 -3.37
C LEU A 283 -15.80 -5.75 -2.98
N ASP A 284 -14.92 -6.71 -2.70
CA ASP A 284 -15.34 -8.07 -2.37
C ASP A 284 -15.61 -8.20 -0.86
N THR A 285 -16.86 -8.56 -0.53
CA THR A 285 -17.30 -8.73 0.85
C THR A 285 -16.48 -9.78 1.60
N LYS A 286 -16.03 -10.86 0.94
CA LYS A 286 -15.19 -11.90 1.55
C LYS A 286 -13.81 -11.36 1.91
N TYR A 287 -13.21 -10.54 1.04
CA TYR A 287 -11.94 -9.90 1.35
C TYR A 287 -12.07 -8.88 2.48
N CYS A 288 -13.20 -8.18 2.59
CA CYS A 288 -13.47 -7.33 3.74
C CYS A 288 -13.47 -8.14 5.06
N ASP A 289 -14.09 -9.32 5.08
CA ASP A 289 -14.05 -10.22 6.25
C ASP A 289 -12.62 -10.72 6.54
N VAL A 290 -11.85 -11.05 5.50
CA VAL A 290 -10.42 -11.40 5.64
C VAL A 290 -9.64 -10.27 6.32
N ILE A 291 -9.87 -9.03 5.91
CA ILE A 291 -9.21 -7.85 6.51
C ILE A 291 -9.56 -7.73 7.99
N ILE A 292 -10.84 -7.91 8.35
CA ILE A 292 -11.31 -7.85 9.73
C ILE A 292 -10.68 -8.95 10.59
N GLU A 293 -10.55 -10.17 10.06
CA GLU A 293 -9.95 -11.29 10.78
C GLU A 293 -8.41 -11.17 10.91
N ARG A 294 -7.76 -10.45 10.00
CA ARG A 294 -6.31 -10.19 10.05
C ARG A 294 -5.96 -9.09 11.03
N TRP A 295 -6.84 -8.13 11.19
CA TRP A 295 -6.66 -7.02 12.14
C TRP A 295 -6.97 -7.44 13.56
#